data_418aa8252d0e1e7287d9a57ea69d0699
#
_entry.id   418aa8252d0e1e7287d9a57ea69d0699
#
_cell.length_a   1.000
_cell.length_b   1.000
_cell.length_c   1.000
_cell.angle_alpha   90.00
_cell.angle_beta   90.00
_cell.angle_gamma   90.00
#
_symmetry.space_group_name_H-M   'P 1'
#
loop_
_entity.id
_entity.type
_entity.pdbx_description
1 polymer ?
#
loop_
_entity_poly.entity_id
_entity_poly.type
_entity_poly.pdbx_seq_one_letter_code
_entity_poly.pdbx_strand_id
1 'polypeptide(L)'
;MAMTFVACSDDDGTKIPKPLPKEQWSATLKGDGEVLGAYPDLYCNYWEYTYRADENSDKILCLKGEFPHCRYFSVSLYNDETGDVFSGISDQDITADKGSTNPFVQTTSGKNYFTIYVVPNGTPQSVIDKLGPENVVKVAKDVNKVAIALRHYLGTTADGSQKDEYAGVELPAITALDMDLHETSVPEHVASNIAKVTSKVFTQKSDENKEMPFFLAPVSMYYPNRFTAYLYGRTHLRKDSVLTFSFIPATVPTKPEEYRDAVTRYWSICIGSASDTRSYMSIYDKKARYADGKKATFVICLKKNPKLSAIQSKVNEMNANGGYVNLFIWDSEKKNIEGNPIGEVVAIMYRNILPDKDWEHSIATMTPTAYKDKTGEPIDHVTDPDKQLAHKALGDYGPLGVKVSNDDFLQ
;
A
#
# COMPACT_ATOMS: atom_id res chain seq x y z
N MET A 1 -22.50 4.90 -23.41
CA MET A 1 -23.76 4.14 -23.35
C MET A 1 -24.00 3.82 -21.89
N ALA A 2 -24.87 4.57 -21.23
CA ALA A 2 -25.13 4.39 -19.80
C ALA A 2 -25.97 3.12 -19.61
N MET A 3 -25.46 2.13 -18.90
CA MET A 3 -26.25 0.97 -18.49
C MET A 3 -26.99 1.30 -17.20
N THR A 4 -28.28 1.52 -17.35
CA THR A 4 -29.23 1.63 -16.24
C THR A 4 -29.47 0.23 -15.68
N PHE A 5 -29.07 -0.03 -14.44
CA PHE A 5 -29.48 -1.22 -13.72
C PHE A 5 -30.94 -1.10 -13.34
N VAL A 6 -31.76 -1.98 -13.89
CA VAL A 6 -33.17 -2.12 -13.53
C VAL A 6 -33.25 -2.86 -12.20
N ALA A 7 -33.63 -2.17 -11.15
CA ALA A 7 -34.10 -2.81 -9.92
C ALA A 7 -35.55 -3.29 -10.15
N CYS A 8 -35.84 -4.54 -9.80
CA CYS A 8 -37.22 -5.02 -9.72
C CYS A 8 -37.98 -4.19 -8.70
N SER A 9 -39.16 -3.76 -9.15
CA SER A 9 -40.10 -2.91 -8.45
C SER A 9 -40.83 -3.63 -7.30
N ASP A 10 -41.18 -2.92 -6.20
CA ASP A 10 -42.55 -2.46 -6.06
C ASP A 10 -42.66 -1.33 -5.02
N ASP A 11 -43.33 -0.29 -5.50
CA ASP A 11 -44.20 0.70 -4.89
C ASP A 11 -43.78 1.44 -3.60
N ASP A 12 -43.38 2.68 -3.70
CA ASP A 12 -44.08 3.90 -3.34
C ASP A 12 -43.22 5.18 -3.51
N GLY A 13 -43.82 6.16 -4.10
CA GLY A 13 -43.32 7.38 -4.66
C GLY A 13 -42.47 8.33 -3.84
N THR A 14 -41.19 8.08 -3.72
CA THR A 14 -40.12 9.08 -3.73
C THR A 14 -38.77 8.33 -3.81
N LYS A 15 -38.36 7.93 -5.02
CA LYS A 15 -37.03 7.34 -5.22
C LYS A 15 -36.00 8.45 -5.04
N ILE A 16 -35.34 8.49 -3.90
CA ILE A 16 -34.06 9.19 -3.75
C ILE A 16 -33.10 8.51 -4.75
N PRO A 17 -32.51 9.24 -5.71
CA PRO A 17 -31.54 8.65 -6.64
C PRO A 17 -30.42 7.98 -5.83
N LYS A 18 -30.17 6.68 -6.04
CA LYS A 18 -28.97 6.04 -5.45
C LYS A 18 -27.74 6.78 -5.99
N PRO A 19 -26.81 7.25 -5.14
CA PRO A 19 -25.59 7.89 -5.61
C PRO A 19 -24.81 6.95 -6.53
N LEU A 20 -24.13 7.53 -7.53
CA LEU A 20 -23.24 6.74 -8.38
C LEU A 20 -22.10 6.16 -7.54
N PRO A 21 -21.57 4.98 -7.85
CA PRO A 21 -20.53 4.33 -7.04
C PRO A 21 -19.34 5.24 -6.70
N LYS A 22 -18.84 6.01 -7.66
CA LYS A 22 -17.75 6.98 -7.43
C LYS A 22 -18.07 8.10 -6.45
N GLU A 23 -19.34 8.43 -6.25
CA GLU A 23 -19.80 9.47 -5.31
C GLU A 23 -19.87 8.96 -3.87
N GLN A 24 -19.88 7.63 -3.68
CA GLN A 24 -19.85 7.00 -2.37
C GLN A 24 -18.42 6.96 -1.78
N TRP A 25 -17.39 6.98 -2.62
CA TRP A 25 -16.01 6.86 -2.22
C TRP A 25 -15.30 8.20 -2.20
N SER A 26 -14.52 8.44 -1.16
CA SER A 26 -13.59 9.58 -1.11
C SER A 26 -12.22 9.15 -1.62
N ALA A 27 -11.64 9.94 -2.53
CA ALA A 27 -10.24 9.77 -2.93
C ALA A 27 -9.35 10.30 -1.79
N THR A 28 -8.76 9.40 -1.02
CA THR A 28 -8.06 9.75 0.21
C THR A 28 -6.58 10.00 0.01
N LEU A 29 -5.94 9.21 -0.84
CA LEU A 29 -4.50 9.29 -1.10
C LEU A 29 -4.29 9.09 -2.59
N LYS A 30 -3.81 10.13 -3.27
CA LYS A 30 -3.15 9.95 -4.55
C LYS A 30 -1.66 9.84 -4.29
N GLY A 31 -0.99 8.92 -4.99
CA GLY A 31 0.44 8.71 -4.80
C GLY A 31 1.29 9.96 -4.99
N ASP A 32 0.87 10.86 -5.90
CA ASP A 32 1.44 12.20 -6.14
C ASP A 32 0.73 13.33 -5.35
N GLY A 33 -0.08 12.96 -4.37
CA GLY A 33 -1.24 13.64 -3.91
C GLY A 33 -1.12 14.76 -2.93
N GLU A 34 -2.26 15.36 -2.82
CA GLU A 34 -2.58 16.51 -1.97
C GLU A 34 -2.77 16.11 -0.48
N VAL A 35 -2.85 14.83 -0.14
CA VAL A 35 -3.11 14.37 1.23
C VAL A 35 -1.82 14.00 1.94
N LEU A 36 -1.66 14.50 3.16
CA LEU A 36 -0.55 14.21 4.06
C LEU A 36 -0.57 12.76 4.53
N GLY A 37 0.58 12.09 4.48
CA GLY A 37 0.83 10.97 5.37
C GLY A 37 1.01 9.58 4.76
N ALA A 38 1.46 8.68 5.60
CA ALA A 38 1.52 7.24 5.40
C ALA A 38 2.47 6.71 4.31
N TYR A 39 3.38 7.54 3.78
CA TYR A 39 4.30 7.13 2.71
C TYR A 39 3.60 6.33 1.60
N PRO A 40 2.57 6.88 0.92
CA PRO A 40 1.81 6.16 -0.09
C PRO A 40 2.72 5.70 -1.24
N ASP A 41 2.36 4.60 -1.88
CA ASP A 41 3.00 4.19 -3.12
C ASP A 41 2.53 5.08 -4.27
N LEU A 42 3.47 5.66 -5.06
CA LEU A 42 3.13 6.52 -6.21
C LEU A 42 2.48 5.75 -7.37
N TYR A 43 2.40 4.44 -7.28
CA TYR A 43 1.78 3.56 -8.28
C TYR A 43 0.48 2.92 -7.78
N CYS A 44 -0.06 3.40 -6.65
CA CYS A 44 -1.31 2.97 -6.08
C CYS A 44 -2.30 4.12 -6.01
N ASN A 45 -3.55 3.85 -6.35
CA ASN A 45 -4.68 4.72 -6.08
C ASN A 45 -5.47 4.16 -4.90
N TYR A 46 -5.98 5.06 -4.07
CA TYR A 46 -6.65 4.74 -2.82
C TYR A 46 -7.98 5.45 -2.76
N TRP A 47 -9.02 4.73 -2.31
CA TRP A 47 -10.31 5.30 -1.98
C TRP A 47 -10.72 4.80 -0.60
N GLU A 48 -11.53 5.58 0.07
CA GLU A 48 -12.05 5.20 1.37
C GLU A 48 -13.55 5.45 1.48
N TYR A 49 -14.19 4.66 2.33
CA TYR A 49 -15.54 4.89 2.82
C TYR A 49 -15.51 4.69 4.33
N THR A 50 -15.82 5.75 5.07
CA THR A 50 -15.79 5.74 6.54
C THR A 50 -17.18 5.90 7.11
N TYR A 51 -17.53 5.08 8.11
CA TYR A 51 -18.84 5.10 8.76
C TYR A 51 -18.76 4.79 10.26
N ARG A 52 -19.82 5.11 11.00
CA ARG A 52 -19.98 4.80 12.42
C ARG A 52 -20.52 3.37 12.57
N ALA A 53 -19.65 2.43 12.95
CA ALA A 53 -20.03 1.03 13.11
C ALA A 53 -20.85 0.77 14.38
N ASP A 54 -20.62 1.55 15.44
CA ASP A 54 -21.40 1.53 16.68
C ASP A 54 -22.88 1.91 16.48
N GLU A 55 -23.17 2.82 15.56
CA GLU A 55 -24.52 3.27 15.20
C GLU A 55 -25.20 2.39 14.13
N ASN A 56 -24.48 1.45 13.53
CA ASN A 56 -24.92 0.61 12.42
C ASN A 56 -24.58 -0.87 12.66
N SER A 57 -24.65 -1.32 13.91
CA SER A 57 -24.32 -2.70 14.31
C SER A 57 -25.29 -3.77 13.79
N ASP A 58 -26.40 -3.36 13.22
CA ASP A 58 -27.44 -4.19 12.59
C ASP A 58 -27.34 -4.23 11.05
N LYS A 59 -26.33 -3.56 10.45
CA LYS A 59 -26.20 -3.43 9.00
C LYS A 59 -24.99 -4.14 8.44
N ILE A 60 -25.21 -4.91 7.39
CA ILE A 60 -24.19 -5.56 6.58
C ILE A 60 -23.94 -4.70 5.33
N LEU A 61 -22.71 -4.23 5.12
CA LEU A 61 -22.40 -3.53 3.88
C LEU A 61 -22.02 -4.53 2.78
N CYS A 62 -22.52 -4.28 1.56
CA CYS A 62 -22.22 -5.05 0.37
C CYS A 62 -21.42 -4.17 -0.59
N LEU A 63 -20.18 -4.54 -0.85
CA LEU A 63 -19.31 -3.90 -1.84
C LEU A 63 -19.37 -4.73 -3.12
N LYS A 64 -20.15 -4.26 -4.10
CA LYS A 64 -20.36 -4.98 -5.36
C LYS A 64 -19.74 -4.24 -6.53
N GLY A 65 -18.87 -4.91 -7.27
CA GLY A 65 -18.15 -4.32 -8.39
C GLY A 65 -17.68 -5.30 -9.43
N GLU A 66 -17.05 -4.78 -10.46
CA GLU A 66 -16.28 -5.52 -11.44
C GLU A 66 -14.81 -5.59 -10.98
N PHE A 67 -14.14 -6.75 -11.17
CA PHE A 67 -12.71 -6.86 -10.86
C PHE A 67 -11.90 -5.85 -11.68
N PRO A 68 -11.04 -5.05 -11.03
CA PRO A 68 -10.28 -4.00 -11.71
C PRO A 68 -9.13 -4.56 -12.56
N HIS A 69 -8.79 -3.86 -13.64
CA HIS A 69 -7.63 -4.14 -14.48
C HIS A 69 -6.37 -3.53 -13.85
N CYS A 70 -5.80 -4.22 -12.87
CA CYS A 70 -4.62 -3.75 -12.13
C CYS A 70 -3.73 -4.93 -11.72
N ARG A 71 -2.53 -4.60 -11.20
CA ARG A 71 -1.58 -5.61 -10.74
C ARG A 71 -2.00 -6.25 -9.42
N TYR A 72 -2.63 -5.48 -8.57
CA TYR A 72 -3.08 -5.88 -7.25
C TYR A 72 -4.25 -5.01 -6.80
N PHE A 73 -5.22 -5.66 -6.20
CA PHE A 73 -6.42 -5.08 -5.64
C PHE A 73 -6.66 -5.61 -4.23
N SER A 74 -7.13 -4.76 -3.33
CA SER A 74 -7.54 -5.20 -1.99
C SER A 74 -8.54 -4.25 -1.34
N VAL A 75 -9.32 -4.82 -0.43
CA VAL A 75 -10.15 -4.10 0.54
C VAL A 75 -9.59 -4.35 1.92
N SER A 76 -9.35 -3.30 2.70
CA SER A 76 -8.88 -3.39 4.09
C SER A 76 -9.76 -2.56 5.00
N LEU A 77 -10.01 -3.06 6.21
CA LEU A 77 -10.79 -2.39 7.24
C LEU A 77 -9.86 -1.87 8.34
N TYR A 78 -10.07 -0.62 8.73
CA TYR A 78 -9.29 0.08 9.74
C TYR A 78 -10.16 0.60 10.86
N ASN A 79 -9.59 0.60 12.07
CA ASN A 79 -10.06 1.50 13.10
C ASN A 79 -9.65 2.93 12.71
N ASP A 80 -10.62 3.76 12.31
CA ASP A 80 -10.35 5.11 11.83
C ASP A 80 -9.84 6.05 12.92
N GLU A 81 -9.94 5.68 14.19
CA GLU A 81 -9.45 6.46 15.31
C GLU A 81 -7.94 6.25 15.55
N THR A 82 -7.44 5.04 15.26
CA THR A 82 -6.03 4.65 15.50
C THR A 82 -5.22 4.46 14.23
N GLY A 83 -5.87 4.19 13.10
CA GLY A 83 -5.22 3.83 11.83
C GLY A 83 -4.77 2.37 11.76
N ASP A 84 -5.17 1.54 12.74
CA ASP A 84 -4.80 0.13 12.78
C ASP A 84 -5.68 -0.70 11.84
N VAL A 85 -5.04 -1.55 11.02
CA VAL A 85 -5.75 -2.52 10.19
C VAL A 85 -6.15 -3.73 11.01
N PHE A 86 -7.41 -4.16 10.93
CA PHE A 86 -7.89 -5.33 11.68
C PHE A 86 -8.48 -6.44 10.79
N SER A 87 -8.94 -6.11 9.58
CA SER A 87 -9.53 -7.08 8.65
C SER A 87 -9.28 -6.67 7.21
N GLY A 88 -9.58 -7.56 6.26
CA GLY A 88 -9.48 -7.27 4.84
C GLY A 88 -9.50 -8.53 3.99
N ILE A 89 -9.55 -8.33 2.67
CA ILE A 89 -9.50 -9.37 1.66
C ILE A 89 -8.64 -8.91 0.48
N SER A 90 -7.80 -9.80 -0.03
CA SER A 90 -6.97 -9.54 -1.21
C SER A 90 -7.64 -10.09 -2.48
N ASP A 91 -7.22 -9.59 -3.61
CA ASP A 91 -7.76 -9.96 -4.92
C ASP A 91 -7.84 -11.46 -5.17
N GLN A 92 -6.77 -12.20 -4.82
CA GLN A 92 -6.69 -13.65 -5.04
C GLN A 92 -7.60 -14.47 -4.12
N ASP A 93 -8.06 -13.88 -3.02
CA ASP A 93 -8.92 -14.54 -2.03
C ASP A 93 -10.41 -14.26 -2.26
N ILE A 94 -10.72 -13.31 -3.15
CA ILE A 94 -12.11 -12.98 -3.50
C ILE A 94 -12.69 -14.07 -4.41
N THR A 95 -13.74 -14.71 -3.96
CA THR A 95 -14.57 -15.58 -4.79
C THR A 95 -15.44 -14.74 -5.72
N ALA A 96 -15.37 -14.99 -7.02
CA ALA A 96 -16.17 -14.27 -8.01
C ALA A 96 -17.66 -14.62 -7.87
N ASP A 97 -18.54 -13.67 -8.21
CA ASP A 97 -19.97 -13.88 -8.24
C ASP A 97 -20.35 -15.00 -9.24
N LYS A 98 -21.51 -15.63 -9.03
CA LYS A 98 -21.97 -16.73 -9.90
C LYS A 98 -21.97 -16.33 -11.38
N GLY A 99 -21.27 -17.10 -12.18
CA GLY A 99 -21.11 -16.85 -13.62
C GLY A 99 -19.99 -15.88 -13.98
N SER A 100 -19.25 -15.41 -12.99
CA SER A 100 -18.03 -14.63 -13.14
C SER A 100 -16.80 -15.44 -12.76
N THR A 101 -15.62 -14.94 -13.12
CA THR A 101 -14.31 -15.55 -12.85
C THR A 101 -13.40 -14.51 -12.24
N ASN A 102 -12.59 -14.90 -11.25
CA ASN A 102 -11.59 -14.00 -10.68
C ASN A 102 -10.35 -13.89 -11.59
N PRO A 103 -10.09 -12.72 -12.20
CA PRO A 103 -8.97 -12.53 -13.13
C PRO A 103 -7.60 -12.51 -12.43
N PHE A 104 -7.55 -12.45 -11.11
CA PHE A 104 -6.32 -12.53 -10.31
C PHE A 104 -5.91 -13.97 -9.97
N VAL A 105 -6.74 -14.95 -10.34
CA VAL A 105 -6.46 -16.37 -10.12
C VAL A 105 -6.20 -17.08 -11.44
N GLN A 106 -6.90 -16.67 -12.50
CA GLN A 106 -6.75 -17.23 -13.83
C GLN A 106 -7.06 -16.20 -14.91
N THR A 107 -6.41 -16.29 -16.04
CA THR A 107 -6.73 -15.46 -17.20
C THR A 107 -8.17 -15.68 -17.65
N THR A 108 -8.89 -14.60 -17.87
CA THR A 108 -10.29 -14.60 -18.29
C THR A 108 -10.55 -13.47 -19.28
N SER A 109 -11.62 -13.58 -20.05
CA SER A 109 -12.12 -12.54 -20.95
C SER A 109 -13.52 -12.12 -20.53
N GLY A 110 -13.87 -10.88 -20.77
CA GLY A 110 -15.18 -10.31 -20.44
C GLY A 110 -15.24 -9.69 -19.05
N LYS A 111 -16.45 -9.32 -18.66
CA LYS A 111 -16.71 -8.69 -17.37
C LYS A 111 -16.83 -9.73 -16.27
N ASN A 112 -16.15 -9.46 -15.16
CA ASN A 112 -16.12 -10.36 -14.02
C ASN A 112 -16.48 -9.58 -12.76
N TYR A 113 -17.45 -10.09 -12.03
CA TYR A 113 -18.04 -9.41 -10.87
C TYR A 113 -17.70 -10.11 -9.57
N PHE A 114 -17.71 -9.32 -8.49
CA PHE A 114 -17.54 -9.77 -7.13
C PHE A 114 -18.50 -9.04 -6.19
N THR A 115 -18.79 -9.66 -5.06
CA THR A 115 -19.49 -9.05 -3.93
C THR A 115 -18.71 -9.37 -2.66
N ILE A 116 -18.28 -8.33 -1.91
CA ILE A 116 -17.66 -8.47 -0.59
C ILE A 116 -18.63 -7.96 0.45
N TYR A 117 -18.75 -8.69 1.57
CA TYR A 117 -19.63 -8.33 2.67
C TYR A 117 -18.81 -7.86 3.88
N VAL A 118 -19.07 -6.64 4.35
CA VAL A 118 -18.55 -6.13 5.61
C VAL A 118 -19.60 -6.34 6.67
N VAL A 119 -19.35 -7.27 7.59
CA VAL A 119 -20.33 -7.65 8.61
C VAL A 119 -19.95 -7.08 9.98
N PRO A 120 -20.92 -6.61 10.77
CA PRO A 120 -20.69 -6.18 12.15
C PRO A 120 -20.06 -7.29 13.01
N ASN A 121 -19.39 -6.88 14.08
CA ASN A 121 -18.98 -7.84 15.10
C ASN A 121 -20.21 -8.51 15.74
N GLY A 122 -20.15 -9.82 15.91
CA GLY A 122 -21.26 -10.60 16.50
C GLY A 122 -22.34 -11.03 15.50
N THR A 123 -22.20 -10.75 14.20
CA THR A 123 -23.09 -11.29 13.16
C THR A 123 -23.19 -12.81 13.31
N PRO A 124 -24.42 -13.39 13.40
CA PRO A 124 -24.61 -14.83 13.55
C PRO A 124 -23.97 -15.63 12.40
N GLN A 125 -23.38 -16.78 12.74
CA GLN A 125 -22.77 -17.63 11.72
C GLN A 125 -23.75 -18.07 10.63
N SER A 126 -25.01 -18.30 10.99
CA SER A 126 -26.07 -18.64 10.04
C SER A 126 -26.38 -17.54 9.00
N VAL A 127 -26.11 -16.27 9.32
CA VAL A 127 -26.18 -15.15 8.37
C VAL A 127 -24.95 -15.17 7.46
N ILE A 128 -23.76 -15.36 8.04
CA ILE A 128 -22.49 -15.44 7.29
C ILE A 128 -22.55 -16.60 6.28
N ASP A 129 -23.06 -17.77 6.68
CA ASP A 129 -23.17 -18.94 5.81
C ASP A 129 -24.08 -18.67 4.60
N LYS A 130 -25.15 -17.87 4.77
CA LYS A 130 -26.03 -17.46 3.66
C LYS A 130 -25.38 -16.46 2.71
N LEU A 131 -24.47 -15.61 3.22
CA LEU A 131 -23.75 -14.62 2.41
C LEU A 131 -22.63 -15.25 1.58
N GLY A 132 -22.11 -16.42 2.00
CA GLY A 132 -20.88 -17.03 1.48
C GLY A 132 -19.66 -16.53 2.27
N PRO A 133 -19.12 -17.37 3.18
CA PRO A 133 -18.09 -16.96 4.14
C PRO A 133 -16.77 -16.51 3.50
N GLU A 134 -16.50 -16.90 2.26
CA GLU A 134 -15.26 -16.62 1.53
C GLU A 134 -15.05 -15.12 1.30
N ASN A 135 -16.15 -14.38 1.06
CA ASN A 135 -16.10 -12.94 0.78
C ASN A 135 -16.52 -12.07 1.96
N VAL A 136 -16.52 -12.63 3.16
CA VAL A 136 -16.93 -11.90 4.38
C VAL A 136 -15.72 -11.33 5.10
N VAL A 137 -15.71 -10.02 5.33
CA VAL A 137 -14.76 -9.31 6.19
C VAL A 137 -15.49 -8.79 7.43
N LYS A 138 -14.94 -9.06 8.62
CA LYS A 138 -15.62 -8.77 9.90
C LYS A 138 -15.08 -7.49 10.52
N VAL A 139 -15.98 -6.66 11.02
CA VAL A 139 -15.63 -5.55 11.90
C VAL A 139 -15.11 -6.11 13.22
N ALA A 140 -13.99 -5.57 13.71
CA ALA A 140 -13.43 -6.00 14.99
C ALA A 140 -14.29 -5.51 16.16
N LYS A 141 -14.22 -6.25 17.28
CA LYS A 141 -14.86 -5.82 18.52
C LYS A 141 -14.25 -4.48 18.97
N ASP A 142 -15.08 -3.65 19.57
CA ASP A 142 -14.69 -2.36 20.15
C ASP A 142 -14.15 -1.32 19.11
N VAL A 143 -14.45 -1.49 17.82
CA VAL A 143 -14.21 -0.50 16.78
C VAL A 143 -15.50 0.27 16.50
N ASN A 144 -15.53 1.54 16.90
CA ASN A 144 -16.69 2.39 16.75
C ASN A 144 -16.81 3.06 15.39
N LYS A 145 -15.66 3.36 14.78
CA LYS A 145 -15.57 4.03 13.49
C LYS A 145 -14.66 3.25 12.55
N VAL A 146 -15.21 2.80 11.45
CA VAL A 146 -14.53 1.95 10.47
C VAL A 146 -14.24 2.75 9.21
N ALA A 147 -12.99 2.73 8.77
CA ALA A 147 -12.61 3.14 7.41
C ALA A 147 -12.38 1.89 6.54
N ILE A 148 -13.11 1.81 5.45
CA ILE A 148 -12.92 0.80 4.40
C ILE A 148 -12.02 1.42 3.36
N ALA A 149 -10.83 0.87 3.13
CA ALA A 149 -9.92 1.35 2.10
C ALA A 149 -9.79 0.37 0.95
N LEU A 150 -9.98 0.89 -0.24
CA LEU A 150 -9.81 0.21 -1.53
C LEU A 150 -8.48 0.63 -2.14
N ARG A 151 -7.73 -0.33 -2.71
CA ARG A 151 -6.43 -0.08 -3.34
C ARG A 151 -6.34 -0.71 -4.71
N HIS A 152 -5.93 0.10 -5.71
CA HIS A 152 -5.59 -0.38 -7.05
C HIS A 152 -4.12 -0.04 -7.36
N TYR A 153 -3.28 -1.06 -7.49
CA TYR A 153 -1.88 -0.90 -7.87
C TYR A 153 -1.70 -1.09 -9.37
N LEU A 154 -1.07 -0.13 -10.03
CA LEU A 154 -0.78 -0.16 -11.46
C LEU A 154 -2.06 -0.37 -12.30
N GLY A 155 -3.11 0.39 -11.98
CA GLY A 155 -4.36 0.37 -12.74
C GLY A 155 -4.17 0.78 -14.19
N THR A 156 -4.88 0.09 -15.09
CA THR A 156 -4.90 0.35 -16.53
C THR A 156 -6.33 0.40 -17.05
N THR A 157 -6.51 0.98 -18.23
CA THR A 157 -7.73 0.81 -19.01
C THR A 157 -8.00 -0.67 -19.27
N ALA A 158 -9.24 -1.03 -19.59
CA ALA A 158 -9.65 -2.42 -19.81
C ALA A 158 -8.84 -3.14 -20.92
N ASP A 159 -8.33 -2.39 -21.90
CA ASP A 159 -7.45 -2.89 -22.96
C ASP A 159 -5.95 -2.88 -22.60
N GLY A 160 -5.62 -2.41 -21.39
CA GLY A 160 -4.25 -2.32 -20.88
C GLY A 160 -3.38 -1.23 -21.55
N SER A 161 -3.94 -0.41 -22.44
CA SER A 161 -3.16 0.52 -23.26
C SER A 161 -2.68 1.76 -22.52
N GLN A 162 -3.42 2.20 -21.48
CA GLN A 162 -3.13 3.41 -20.74
C GLN A 162 -3.25 3.18 -19.22
N LYS A 163 -2.61 4.04 -18.45
CA LYS A 163 -2.85 4.09 -17.00
C LYS A 163 -4.25 4.63 -16.73
N ASP A 164 -4.92 4.02 -15.79
CA ASP A 164 -6.24 4.45 -15.32
C ASP A 164 -6.31 4.34 -13.79
N GLU A 165 -6.69 5.42 -13.12
CA GLU A 165 -6.83 5.45 -11.68
C GLU A 165 -7.93 4.47 -11.20
N TYR A 166 -9.00 4.34 -11.96
CA TYR A 166 -10.11 3.43 -11.68
C TYR A 166 -9.87 2.00 -12.18
N ALA A 167 -8.74 1.78 -12.87
CA ALA A 167 -8.37 0.47 -13.41
C ALA A 167 -9.41 -0.11 -14.39
N GLY A 168 -9.94 0.72 -15.28
CA GLY A 168 -10.84 0.32 -16.37
C GLY A 168 -12.26 -0.05 -15.94
N VAL A 169 -12.63 0.14 -14.68
CA VAL A 169 -13.94 -0.21 -14.12
C VAL A 169 -14.47 0.92 -13.23
N GLU A 170 -15.75 0.88 -12.87
CA GLU A 170 -16.29 1.73 -11.81
C GLU A 170 -15.90 1.20 -10.43
N LEU A 171 -15.77 2.09 -9.44
CA LEU A 171 -15.59 1.69 -8.05
C LEU A 171 -16.78 0.85 -7.59
N PRO A 172 -16.60 -0.10 -6.65
CA PRO A 172 -17.67 -0.93 -6.16
C PRO A 172 -18.83 -0.10 -5.59
N ALA A 173 -20.06 -0.43 -5.96
CA ALA A 173 -21.23 0.15 -5.34
C ALA A 173 -21.37 -0.36 -3.90
N ILE A 174 -21.71 0.55 -2.97
CA ILE A 174 -21.96 0.23 -1.57
C ILE A 174 -23.47 0.22 -1.37
N THR A 175 -24.00 -0.96 -0.97
CA THR A 175 -25.37 -1.14 -0.52
C THR A 175 -25.37 -1.73 0.89
N ALA A 176 -26.53 -1.82 1.52
CA ALA A 176 -26.63 -2.40 2.85
C ALA A 176 -27.80 -3.37 2.97
N LEU A 177 -27.61 -4.40 3.80
CA LEU A 177 -28.62 -5.37 4.21
C LEU A 177 -28.81 -5.30 5.73
N ASP A 178 -30.01 -5.63 6.21
CA ASP A 178 -30.24 -5.95 7.60
C ASP A 178 -29.81 -7.40 7.94
N MET A 179 -30.02 -7.84 9.17
CA MET A 179 -29.65 -9.20 9.61
C MET A 179 -30.57 -10.31 9.02
N ASP A 180 -31.69 -9.94 8.44
CA ASP A 180 -32.60 -10.85 7.72
C ASP A 180 -32.27 -10.87 6.20
N LEU A 181 -31.25 -10.12 5.79
CA LEU A 181 -30.75 -9.98 4.41
C LEU A 181 -31.70 -9.20 3.48
N HIS A 182 -32.53 -8.31 4.02
CA HIS A 182 -33.31 -7.37 3.25
C HIS A 182 -32.53 -6.07 3.02
N GLU A 183 -32.75 -5.44 1.86
CA GLU A 183 -32.13 -4.14 1.57
C GLU A 183 -32.53 -3.08 2.61
N THR A 184 -31.54 -2.32 3.09
CA THR A 184 -31.74 -1.22 4.04
C THR A 184 -30.91 0.00 3.62
N SER A 185 -31.05 1.09 4.39
CA SER A 185 -30.25 2.31 4.13
C SER A 185 -28.77 2.09 4.41
N VAL A 186 -27.92 2.54 3.48
CA VAL A 186 -26.47 2.57 3.67
C VAL A 186 -26.14 3.52 4.82
N PRO A 187 -25.23 3.16 5.76
CA PRO A 187 -24.72 4.08 6.76
C PRO A 187 -24.25 5.40 6.14
N GLU A 188 -24.36 6.48 6.87
CA GLU A 188 -23.84 7.77 6.41
C GLU A 188 -22.31 7.74 6.33
N HIS A 189 -21.77 8.26 5.22
CA HIS A 189 -20.32 8.47 5.09
C HIS A 189 -19.90 9.65 5.97
N VAL A 190 -18.98 9.40 6.89
CA VAL A 190 -18.44 10.42 7.80
C VAL A 190 -16.97 10.72 7.48
N ALA A 191 -16.52 11.93 7.81
CA ALA A 191 -15.15 12.34 7.55
C ALA A 191 -14.14 11.42 8.25
N SER A 192 -13.17 10.89 7.49
CA SER A 192 -12.09 10.05 8.02
C SER A 192 -11.09 10.84 8.87
N ASN A 193 -10.49 10.16 9.84
CA ASN A 193 -9.38 10.66 10.64
C ASN A 193 -8.00 10.38 10.02
N ILE A 194 -7.94 9.79 8.83
CA ILE A 194 -6.68 9.38 8.18
C ILE A 194 -5.64 10.50 8.16
N ALA A 195 -6.03 11.72 7.79
CA ALA A 195 -5.13 12.88 7.78
C ALA A 195 -4.58 13.24 9.17
N LYS A 196 -5.39 13.10 10.23
CA LYS A 196 -4.97 13.38 11.62
C LYS A 196 -4.02 12.31 12.16
N VAL A 197 -4.30 11.03 11.84
CA VAL A 197 -3.48 9.90 12.30
C VAL A 197 -2.12 9.93 11.61
N THR A 198 -2.10 10.21 10.31
CA THR A 198 -0.88 10.20 9.50
C THR A 198 -0.01 11.45 9.67
N SER A 199 -0.56 12.55 10.22
CA SER A 199 0.21 13.78 10.49
C SER A 199 1.09 13.70 11.73
N LYS A 200 1.03 12.64 12.52
CA LYS A 200 1.94 12.40 13.63
C LYS A 200 3.35 12.15 13.09
N VAL A 201 4.12 13.20 12.97
CA VAL A 201 5.51 13.15 12.48
C VAL A 201 6.39 12.47 13.52
N PHE A 202 7.16 11.47 13.10
CA PHE A 202 8.24 10.96 13.94
C PHE A 202 9.33 12.02 14.04
N THR A 203 9.44 12.64 15.21
CA THR A 203 10.56 13.53 15.54
C THR A 203 11.79 12.69 15.90
N GLN A 204 12.39 12.05 14.91
CA GLN A 204 13.70 11.41 15.13
C GLN A 204 14.82 12.42 14.93
N LYS A 205 15.81 12.38 15.83
CA LYS A 205 17.10 13.02 15.60
C LYS A 205 17.68 12.47 14.29
N SER A 206 18.22 13.36 13.45
CA SER A 206 18.92 12.96 12.23
C SER A 206 20.04 11.98 12.57
N ASP A 207 19.97 10.77 12.01
CA ASP A 207 21.04 9.79 12.18
C ASP A 207 22.21 10.18 11.30
N GLU A 208 23.34 10.54 11.92
CA GLU A 208 24.59 10.85 11.24
C GLU A 208 25.45 9.61 10.94
N ASN A 209 25.00 8.44 11.33
CA ASN A 209 25.73 7.19 11.12
C ASN A 209 26.06 6.97 9.64
N LYS A 210 27.18 6.31 9.40
CA LYS A 210 27.61 5.89 8.07
C LYS A 210 26.64 4.85 7.48
N GLU A 211 26.14 3.96 8.32
CA GLU A 211 25.17 2.92 7.96
C GLU A 211 23.74 3.35 8.25
N MET A 212 22.82 2.97 7.37
CA MET A 212 21.39 3.12 7.51
C MET A 212 20.77 1.73 7.46
N PRO A 213 20.46 1.13 8.60
CA PRO A 213 19.79 -0.16 8.61
C PRO A 213 18.35 -0.04 8.12
N PHE A 214 17.88 -1.09 7.47
CA PHE A 214 16.46 -1.30 7.21
C PHE A 214 15.90 -2.28 8.24
N PHE A 215 14.70 -1.98 8.74
CA PHE A 215 14.00 -2.80 9.71
C PHE A 215 12.55 -3.01 9.30
N LEU A 216 11.92 -4.07 9.84
CA LEU A 216 10.52 -4.35 9.59
C LEU A 216 9.66 -3.23 10.16
N ALA A 217 8.94 -2.52 9.31
CA ALA A 217 8.05 -1.45 9.75
C ALA A 217 6.85 -2.04 10.51
N PRO A 218 6.39 -1.39 11.60
CA PRO A 218 5.24 -1.84 12.33
C PRO A 218 3.98 -1.81 11.45
N VAL A 219 3.12 -2.82 11.62
CA VAL A 219 1.81 -2.91 10.94
C VAL A 219 0.72 -2.10 11.64
N SER A 220 1.10 -1.28 12.62
CA SER A 220 0.22 -0.33 13.31
C SER A 220 0.54 1.09 12.86
N MET A 221 -0.45 1.97 12.89
CA MET A 221 -0.39 3.35 12.43
C MET A 221 -0.29 3.49 10.89
N TYR A 222 -0.58 4.66 10.38
CA TYR A 222 -0.47 5.04 8.95
C TYR A 222 -1.31 4.22 7.96
N TYR A 223 -2.38 3.55 8.39
CA TYR A 223 -3.26 2.78 7.50
C TYR A 223 -2.47 1.79 6.61
N PRO A 224 -1.64 0.91 7.20
CA PRO A 224 -0.82 -0.02 6.43
C PRO A 224 -1.69 -0.98 5.63
N ASN A 225 -1.21 -1.41 4.47
CA ASN A 225 -1.87 -2.49 3.76
C ASN A 225 -1.64 -3.81 4.51
N ARG A 226 -2.73 -4.48 4.93
CA ARG A 226 -2.69 -5.77 5.65
C ARG A 226 -1.89 -6.85 4.91
N PHE A 227 -1.85 -6.76 3.60
CA PHE A 227 -1.25 -7.75 2.71
C PHE A 227 0.14 -7.35 2.22
N THR A 228 0.76 -6.38 2.88
CA THR A 228 2.08 -5.88 2.50
C THR A 228 3.03 -5.96 3.69
N ALA A 229 4.23 -6.48 3.46
CA ALA A 229 5.34 -6.34 4.38
C ALA A 229 6.23 -5.16 3.97
N TYR A 230 6.72 -4.42 4.96
CA TYR A 230 7.45 -3.18 4.74
C TYR A 230 8.80 -3.22 5.46
N LEU A 231 9.87 -2.90 4.73
CA LEU A 231 11.13 -2.51 5.35
C LEU A 231 11.25 -0.98 5.31
N TYR A 232 11.66 -0.42 6.42
CA TYR A 232 11.81 1.01 6.60
C TYR A 232 13.25 1.35 6.96
N GLY A 233 13.80 2.37 6.30
CA GLY A 233 15.08 2.98 6.65
C GLY A 233 14.94 4.50 6.64
N ARG A 234 15.70 5.19 7.48
CA ARG A 234 15.70 6.66 7.57
C ARG A 234 17.11 7.18 7.73
N THR A 235 17.43 8.26 7.02
CA THR A 235 18.73 8.89 7.14
C THR A 235 18.72 10.35 6.69
N HIS A 236 19.75 11.09 7.08
CA HIS A 236 20.06 12.43 6.59
C HIS A 236 20.98 12.31 5.37
N LEU A 237 20.55 12.78 4.21
CA LEU A 237 21.37 12.88 3.01
C LEU A 237 22.34 14.06 3.11
N ARG A 238 23.53 13.90 2.55
CA ARG A 238 24.58 14.94 2.58
C ARG A 238 25.03 15.28 1.16
N LYS A 239 25.41 16.55 0.95
CA LYS A 239 25.86 17.03 -0.37
C LYS A 239 27.23 16.50 -0.80
N ASP A 240 28.01 15.93 0.12
CA ASP A 240 29.36 15.40 -0.10
C ASP A 240 29.41 13.88 -0.24
N SER A 241 28.26 13.23 -0.25
CA SER A 241 28.13 11.78 -0.32
C SER A 241 26.88 11.36 -1.09
N VAL A 242 26.81 10.08 -1.40
CA VAL A 242 25.62 9.37 -1.84
C VAL A 242 25.21 8.33 -0.80
N LEU A 243 23.92 8.03 -0.71
CA LEU A 243 23.44 6.86 0.01
C LEU A 243 23.31 5.71 -1.00
N THR A 244 23.92 4.58 -0.69
CA THR A 244 23.79 3.36 -1.51
C THR A 244 23.22 2.23 -0.68
N PHE A 245 22.39 1.37 -1.27
CA PHE A 245 21.99 0.10 -0.70
C PHE A 245 21.80 -0.93 -1.80
N SER A 246 22.19 -2.17 -1.55
CA SER A 246 22.14 -3.25 -2.52
C SER A 246 21.54 -4.49 -1.90
N PHE A 247 20.69 -5.17 -2.63
CA PHE A 247 20.10 -6.45 -2.22
C PHE A 247 19.61 -7.22 -3.46
N ILE A 248 19.25 -8.49 -3.32
CA ILE A 248 18.62 -9.30 -4.35
C ILE A 248 17.10 -9.09 -4.23
N PRO A 249 16.46 -8.36 -5.17
CA PRO A 249 15.01 -8.19 -5.12
C PRO A 249 14.27 -9.52 -5.33
N ALA A 250 13.09 -9.64 -4.72
CA ALA A 250 12.23 -10.78 -4.95
C ALA A 250 11.76 -10.85 -6.40
N THR A 251 11.65 -12.06 -6.95
CA THR A 251 11.03 -12.32 -8.25
C THR A 251 9.54 -12.00 -8.21
N VAL A 252 9.02 -11.44 -9.28
CA VAL A 252 7.60 -11.10 -9.40
C VAL A 252 6.96 -11.87 -10.56
N PRO A 253 5.69 -12.25 -10.44
CA PRO A 253 4.98 -12.95 -11.48
C PRO A 253 4.67 -12.04 -12.67
N THR A 254 4.49 -12.63 -13.83
CA THR A 254 4.20 -11.92 -15.08
C THR A 254 2.74 -12.03 -15.50
N LYS A 255 2.03 -13.06 -15.02
CA LYS A 255 0.65 -13.38 -15.39
C LYS A 255 -0.15 -13.92 -14.20
N PRO A 256 -1.49 -13.87 -14.24
CA PRO A 256 -2.37 -14.23 -13.13
C PRO A 256 -2.20 -15.67 -12.62
N GLU A 257 -1.93 -16.62 -13.49
CA GLU A 257 -1.76 -18.04 -13.12
C GLU A 257 -0.55 -18.27 -12.20
N GLU A 258 0.40 -17.35 -12.21
CA GLU A 258 1.61 -17.39 -11.37
C GLU A 258 1.40 -16.68 -10.03
N TYR A 259 0.29 -15.99 -9.84
CA TYR A 259 0.10 -15.07 -8.72
C TYR A 259 0.10 -15.75 -7.34
N ARG A 260 -0.48 -16.94 -7.23
CA ARG A 260 -0.57 -17.69 -5.96
C ARG A 260 0.76 -18.26 -5.51
N ASP A 261 1.61 -18.65 -6.45
CA ASP A 261 2.89 -19.32 -6.20
C ASP A 261 4.07 -18.32 -6.20
N ALA A 262 3.79 -17.03 -6.38
CA ALA A 262 4.81 -16.01 -6.43
C ALA A 262 5.35 -15.66 -5.04
N VAL A 263 6.65 -15.52 -4.91
CA VAL A 263 7.30 -15.08 -3.66
C VAL A 263 6.90 -13.65 -3.25
N THR A 264 6.48 -12.84 -4.19
CA THR A 264 5.75 -11.58 -3.98
C THR A 264 5.01 -11.18 -5.24
N ARG A 265 3.83 -10.55 -5.10
CA ARG A 265 3.04 -10.06 -6.23
C ARG A 265 3.67 -8.82 -6.89
N TYR A 266 4.26 -7.97 -6.10
CA TYR A 266 4.77 -6.66 -6.47
C TYR A 266 5.73 -6.17 -5.41
N TRP A 267 6.76 -5.45 -5.82
CA TRP A 267 7.58 -4.69 -4.89
C TRP A 267 7.85 -3.28 -5.41
N SER A 268 8.09 -2.38 -4.47
CA SER A 268 8.50 -1.01 -4.77
C SER A 268 9.42 -0.45 -3.70
N ILE A 269 10.23 0.53 -4.11
CA ILE A 269 10.99 1.39 -3.22
C ILE A 269 10.41 2.79 -3.35
N CYS A 270 9.93 3.35 -2.25
CA CYS A 270 9.47 4.72 -2.17
C CYS A 270 10.39 5.53 -1.28
N ILE A 271 10.71 6.74 -1.71
CA ILE A 271 11.50 7.69 -0.94
C ILE A 271 10.59 8.85 -0.58
N GLY A 272 10.42 9.06 0.70
CA GLY A 272 9.57 10.09 1.26
C GLY A 272 10.35 11.08 2.11
N SER A 273 9.71 12.20 2.41
CA SER A 273 10.23 13.16 3.37
C SER A 273 9.87 12.73 4.80
N ALA A 274 10.82 12.88 5.70
CA ALA A 274 10.54 12.66 7.12
C ALA A 274 9.73 13.82 7.76
N SER A 275 9.58 14.94 7.06
CA SER A 275 8.87 16.11 7.58
C SER A 275 7.35 16.04 7.42
N ASP A 276 6.85 15.32 6.39
CA ASP A 276 5.42 15.26 6.05
C ASP A 276 4.90 13.85 5.76
N THR A 277 5.74 12.83 5.89
CA THR A 277 5.42 11.42 5.62
C THR A 277 4.87 11.13 4.22
N ARG A 278 5.19 11.97 3.23
CA ARG A 278 4.82 11.78 1.82
C ARG A 278 5.92 11.10 1.04
N SER A 279 5.53 10.30 0.06
CA SER A 279 6.44 9.78 -0.96
C SER A 279 6.60 10.81 -2.08
N TYR A 280 7.83 11.08 -2.45
CA TYR A 280 8.16 12.02 -3.53
C TYR A 280 8.80 11.34 -4.73
N MET A 281 9.35 10.14 -4.52
CA MET A 281 9.93 9.31 -5.55
C MET A 281 9.57 7.85 -5.29
N SER A 282 9.38 7.10 -6.36
CA SER A 282 9.15 5.66 -6.26
C SER A 282 9.63 4.95 -7.52
N ILE A 283 10.10 3.72 -7.33
CA ILE A 283 10.40 2.77 -8.40
C ILE A 283 9.78 1.43 -8.02
N TYR A 284 9.25 0.70 -9.01
CA TYR A 284 8.69 -0.61 -8.79
C TYR A 284 9.35 -1.66 -9.70
N ASP A 285 9.07 -2.92 -9.46
CA ASP A 285 9.71 -4.07 -10.10
C ASP A 285 9.95 -3.93 -11.61
N LYS A 286 8.94 -3.61 -12.42
CA LYS A 286 9.08 -3.50 -13.89
C LYS A 286 9.84 -2.25 -14.36
N LYS A 287 10.04 -1.26 -13.50
CA LYS A 287 10.80 -0.04 -13.82
C LYS A 287 12.22 -0.08 -13.28
N ALA A 288 12.44 -0.85 -12.23
CA ALA A 288 13.77 -1.01 -11.65
C ALA A 288 14.68 -1.81 -12.60
N ARG A 289 15.96 -1.47 -12.58
CA ARG A 289 17.01 -2.29 -13.19
C ARG A 289 17.41 -3.37 -12.21
N TYR A 290 17.08 -4.62 -12.51
CA TYR A 290 17.49 -5.81 -11.75
C TYR A 290 17.41 -7.05 -12.64
N ALA A 291 17.96 -8.15 -12.18
CA ALA A 291 17.75 -9.48 -12.75
C ALA A 291 17.60 -10.51 -11.61
N ASP A 292 16.92 -11.59 -11.90
CA ASP A 292 16.66 -12.64 -10.92
C ASP A 292 17.95 -13.19 -10.33
N GLY A 293 18.00 -13.29 -9.01
CA GLY A 293 19.15 -13.78 -8.27
C GLY A 293 20.40 -12.86 -8.32
N LYS A 294 20.26 -11.65 -8.87
CA LYS A 294 21.37 -10.66 -8.92
C LYS A 294 21.07 -9.48 -8.00
N LYS A 295 22.12 -8.98 -7.35
CA LYS A 295 22.02 -7.76 -6.56
C LYS A 295 21.68 -6.57 -7.45
N ALA A 296 20.64 -5.84 -7.09
CA ALA A 296 20.36 -4.51 -7.60
C ALA A 296 20.86 -3.47 -6.60
N THR A 297 21.44 -2.40 -7.12
CA THR A 297 21.96 -1.27 -6.32
C THR A 297 21.05 -0.06 -6.51
N PHE A 298 20.74 0.60 -5.42
CA PHE A 298 19.98 1.83 -5.38
C PHE A 298 20.86 2.93 -4.81
N VAL A 299 20.94 4.02 -5.53
CA VAL A 299 21.75 5.19 -5.19
C VAL A 299 20.84 6.39 -5.00
N ILE A 300 20.95 7.07 -3.87
CA ILE A 300 20.23 8.32 -3.63
C ILE A 300 21.25 9.45 -3.50
N CYS A 301 21.10 10.46 -4.34
CA CYS A 301 21.97 11.62 -4.40
C CYS A 301 21.13 12.90 -4.26
N LEU A 302 21.61 13.86 -3.47
CA LEU A 302 21.00 15.19 -3.44
C LEU A 302 21.15 15.89 -4.81
N LYS A 303 20.12 16.55 -5.27
CA LYS A 303 20.15 17.39 -6.49
C LYS A 303 21.21 18.48 -6.42
N LYS A 304 21.47 19.01 -5.23
CA LYS A 304 22.50 20.02 -4.97
C LYS A 304 23.90 19.44 -4.69
N ASN A 305 24.11 18.12 -4.92
CA ASN A 305 25.44 17.51 -4.80
C ASN A 305 26.36 18.11 -5.86
N PRO A 306 27.54 18.67 -5.47
CA PRO A 306 28.46 19.32 -6.42
C PRO A 306 29.03 18.37 -7.48
N LYS A 307 29.01 17.05 -7.25
CA LYS A 307 29.46 16.02 -8.18
C LYS A 307 28.33 15.27 -8.88
N LEU A 308 27.09 15.79 -8.86
CA LEU A 308 25.90 15.12 -9.40
C LEU A 308 26.13 14.59 -10.84
N SER A 309 26.65 15.42 -11.75
CA SER A 309 26.89 14.99 -13.14
C SER A 309 27.89 13.85 -13.26
N ALA A 310 28.95 13.86 -12.44
CA ALA A 310 29.93 12.76 -12.41
C ALA A 310 29.30 11.47 -11.85
N ILE A 311 28.45 11.59 -10.80
CA ILE A 311 27.72 10.46 -10.22
C ILE A 311 26.75 9.86 -11.25
N GLN A 312 26.01 10.68 -12.01
CA GLN A 312 25.15 10.22 -13.10
C GLN A 312 25.95 9.47 -14.19
N SER A 313 27.11 10.01 -14.58
CA SER A 313 27.99 9.36 -15.56
C SER A 313 28.53 8.02 -15.05
N LYS A 314 28.93 7.96 -13.78
CA LYS A 314 29.39 6.71 -13.13
C LYS A 314 28.30 5.65 -13.09
N VAL A 315 27.06 6.01 -12.71
CA VAL A 315 25.91 5.10 -12.74
C VAL A 315 25.64 4.58 -14.16
N ASN A 316 25.72 5.45 -15.17
CA ASN A 316 25.56 5.04 -16.57
C ASN A 316 26.65 4.07 -17.01
N GLU A 317 27.93 4.33 -16.64
CA GLU A 317 29.05 3.44 -16.87
C GLU A 317 28.84 2.08 -16.21
N MET A 318 28.46 2.05 -14.92
CA MET A 318 28.18 0.81 -14.20
C MET A 318 27.09 -0.02 -14.92
N ASN A 319 26.03 0.63 -15.38
CA ASN A 319 24.94 -0.02 -16.11
C ASN A 319 25.34 -0.49 -17.50
N ALA A 320 26.19 0.25 -18.20
CA ALA A 320 26.76 -0.16 -19.50
C ALA A 320 27.65 -1.41 -19.36
N ASN A 321 28.29 -1.57 -18.20
CA ASN A 321 29.12 -2.73 -17.85
C ASN A 321 28.32 -3.90 -17.24
N GLY A 322 26.99 -3.91 -17.40
CA GLY A 322 26.12 -4.98 -16.95
C GLY A 322 25.66 -4.89 -15.50
N GLY A 323 25.86 -3.75 -14.85
CA GLY A 323 25.37 -3.49 -13.50
C GLY A 323 23.86 -3.22 -13.47
N TYR A 324 23.26 -3.40 -12.31
CA TYR A 324 21.85 -3.11 -12.05
C TYR A 324 21.74 -1.96 -11.05
N VAL A 325 22.02 -0.73 -11.52
CA VAL A 325 22.08 0.46 -10.67
C VAL A 325 20.90 1.40 -10.98
N ASN A 326 20.16 1.75 -9.94
CA ASN A 326 19.00 2.65 -9.96
C ASN A 326 19.36 3.94 -9.23
N LEU A 327 19.29 5.08 -9.90
CA LEU A 327 19.65 6.39 -9.33
C LEU A 327 18.38 7.21 -9.03
N PHE A 328 18.29 7.71 -7.81
CA PHE A 328 17.32 8.70 -7.37
C PHE A 328 18.02 10.03 -7.09
N ILE A 329 17.49 11.10 -7.65
CA ILE A 329 17.97 12.47 -7.42
C ILE A 329 16.97 13.19 -6.53
N TRP A 330 17.34 13.38 -5.26
CA TRP A 330 16.48 14.01 -4.25
C TRP A 330 16.62 15.52 -4.27
N ASP A 331 15.52 16.21 -4.58
CA ASP A 331 15.45 17.66 -4.52
C ASP A 331 14.93 18.11 -3.15
N SER A 332 15.85 18.32 -2.21
CA SER A 332 15.52 18.73 -0.84
C SER A 332 14.84 20.11 -0.71
N GLU A 333 14.88 20.91 -1.80
CA GLU A 333 14.26 22.23 -1.85
C GLU A 333 12.86 22.21 -2.47
N LYS A 334 12.45 21.04 -3.01
CA LYS A 334 11.07 20.85 -3.47
C LYS A 334 10.12 21.21 -2.33
N LYS A 335 9.05 21.93 -2.67
CA LYS A 335 8.05 22.35 -1.68
C LYS A 335 7.03 21.24 -1.45
N ASN A 336 6.66 21.05 -0.21
CA ASN A 336 5.51 20.25 0.19
C ASN A 336 4.21 21.06 0.01
N ILE A 337 3.06 20.49 0.36
CA ILE A 337 1.75 21.15 0.23
C ILE A 337 1.63 22.42 1.08
N GLU A 338 2.38 22.51 2.17
CA GLU A 338 2.39 23.66 3.06
C GLU A 338 3.36 24.76 2.59
N GLY A 339 4.06 24.54 1.46
CA GLY A 339 5.04 25.44 0.91
C GLY A 339 6.42 25.37 1.57
N ASN A 340 6.65 24.40 2.46
CA ASN A 340 7.93 24.19 3.12
C ASN A 340 8.84 23.26 2.30
N PRO A 341 10.18 23.42 2.34
CA PRO A 341 11.10 22.48 1.76
C PRO A 341 10.95 21.09 2.37
N ILE A 342 10.99 20.03 1.54
CA ILE A 342 10.89 18.65 2.02
C ILE A 342 12.14 18.18 2.78
N GLY A 343 13.25 18.94 2.69
CA GLY A 343 14.45 18.73 3.48
C GLY A 343 15.32 17.56 3.01
N GLU A 344 16.38 17.32 3.77
CA GLU A 344 17.41 16.32 3.47
C GLU A 344 17.24 15.02 4.25
N VAL A 345 16.31 14.98 5.21
CA VAL A 345 16.00 13.75 5.96
C VAL A 345 14.96 12.97 5.18
N VAL A 346 15.38 11.79 4.70
CA VAL A 346 14.52 10.91 3.91
C VAL A 346 14.13 9.67 4.69
N ALA A 347 12.93 9.19 4.40
CA ALA A 347 12.45 7.87 4.77
C ALA A 347 12.37 7.01 3.51
N ILE A 348 12.88 5.79 3.58
CA ILE A 348 12.89 4.85 2.46
C ILE A 348 12.03 3.67 2.87
N MET A 349 11.02 3.38 2.04
CA MET A 349 10.12 2.27 2.25
C MET A 349 10.32 1.26 1.12
N TYR A 350 10.81 0.06 1.44
CA TYR A 350 10.75 -1.10 0.55
C TYR A 350 9.57 -1.96 0.95
N ARG A 351 8.66 -2.20 0.02
CA ARG A 351 7.44 -2.96 0.27
C ARG A 351 7.30 -4.13 -0.67
N ASN A 352 6.81 -5.25 -0.11
CA ASN A 352 6.45 -6.45 -0.84
C ASN A 352 4.96 -6.74 -0.61
N ILE A 353 4.17 -6.78 -1.68
CA ILE A 353 2.76 -7.10 -1.63
C ILE A 353 2.58 -8.61 -1.76
N LEU A 354 1.74 -9.19 -0.90
CA LEU A 354 1.51 -10.63 -0.81
C LEU A 354 2.85 -11.40 -0.75
N PRO A 355 3.73 -11.06 0.21
CA PRO A 355 4.98 -11.78 0.35
C PRO A 355 4.69 -13.20 0.85
N ASP A 356 5.30 -14.18 0.20
CA ASP A 356 5.21 -15.58 0.62
C ASP A 356 5.93 -15.76 1.96
N LYS A 357 5.20 -16.19 2.98
CA LYS A 357 5.74 -16.43 4.33
C LYS A 357 6.60 -17.69 4.43
N ASP A 358 6.50 -18.60 3.47
CA ASP A 358 7.22 -19.85 3.43
C ASP A 358 8.54 -19.75 2.64
N TRP A 359 8.77 -18.61 1.94
CA TRP A 359 10.05 -18.31 1.31
C TRP A 359 11.04 -17.73 2.33
N GLU A 360 12.16 -18.38 2.54
CA GLU A 360 13.14 -18.07 3.62
C GLU A 360 13.72 -16.65 3.58
N HIS A 361 13.72 -16.01 2.38
CA HIS A 361 14.20 -14.63 2.19
C HIS A 361 13.07 -13.60 2.16
N SER A 362 11.85 -14.01 2.49
CA SER A 362 10.69 -13.12 2.51
C SER A 362 10.75 -12.14 3.70
N ILE A 363 10.39 -10.88 3.45
CA ILE A 363 10.17 -9.92 4.55
C ILE A 363 9.12 -10.44 5.54
N ALA A 364 8.18 -11.26 5.09
CA ALA A 364 7.15 -11.86 5.96
C ALA A 364 7.70 -12.86 6.97
N THR A 365 8.92 -13.39 6.79
CA THR A 365 9.57 -14.28 7.76
C THR A 365 10.21 -13.53 8.93
N MET A 366 10.41 -12.23 8.80
CA MET A 366 10.97 -11.40 9.86
C MET A 366 9.96 -11.28 11.01
N THR A 367 10.44 -11.46 12.24
CA THR A 367 9.59 -11.37 13.42
C THR A 367 9.40 -9.89 13.79
N PRO A 368 8.16 -9.39 13.86
CA PRO A 368 7.91 -8.06 14.39
C PRO A 368 8.30 -8.05 15.86
N THR A 369 9.12 -7.10 16.29
CA THR A 369 9.24 -6.79 17.71
C THR A 369 8.18 -5.81 18.14
N ALA A 370 7.89 -5.80 19.43
CA ALA A 370 7.04 -4.78 20.02
C ALA A 370 7.75 -3.42 19.90
N TYR A 371 7.34 -2.62 18.95
CA TYR A 371 7.83 -1.25 18.74
C TYR A 371 7.26 -0.25 19.77
N LYS A 372 6.94 -0.72 20.94
CA LYS A 372 6.43 0.14 22.01
C LYS A 372 7.37 0.09 23.19
N ASP A 373 7.67 1.25 23.73
CA ASP A 373 8.37 1.35 25.01
C ASP A 373 7.48 0.87 26.17
N LYS A 374 8.04 0.89 27.38
CA LYS A 374 7.31 0.48 28.60
C LYS A 374 6.10 1.36 28.92
N THR A 375 5.97 2.52 28.27
CA THR A 375 4.84 3.45 28.42
C THR A 375 3.79 3.25 27.31
N GLY A 376 4.06 2.38 26.34
CA GLY A 376 3.21 2.13 25.17
C GLY A 376 3.47 3.08 24.02
N GLU A 377 4.47 3.97 24.14
CA GLU A 377 4.87 4.87 23.05
C GLU A 377 5.69 4.13 21.99
N PRO A 378 5.58 4.53 20.72
CA PRO A 378 6.40 3.96 19.64
C PRO A 378 7.88 4.13 19.94
N ILE A 379 8.65 3.05 19.90
CA ILE A 379 10.10 3.10 20.01
C ILE A 379 10.67 3.34 18.62
N ASP A 380 11.41 4.42 18.46
CA ASP A 380 12.15 4.72 17.24
C ASP A 380 13.37 3.82 17.02
N HIS A 381 13.70 2.95 17.97
CA HIS A 381 14.87 2.09 17.95
C HIS A 381 14.47 0.64 18.23
N VAL A 382 15.00 -0.23 17.42
CA VAL A 382 14.90 -1.69 17.52
C VAL A 382 15.58 -2.15 18.79
N THR A 383 14.83 -2.80 19.70
CA THR A 383 15.36 -3.27 20.99
C THR A 383 16.18 -4.56 20.89
N ASP A 384 16.06 -5.31 19.78
CA ASP A 384 16.94 -6.43 19.42
C ASP A 384 17.42 -6.22 17.98
N PRO A 385 18.53 -5.50 17.80
CA PRO A 385 19.01 -5.12 16.49
C PRO A 385 19.33 -6.31 15.59
N ASP A 386 19.65 -7.47 16.12
CA ASP A 386 20.14 -8.59 15.32
C ASP A 386 19.04 -9.37 14.61
N LYS A 387 17.82 -9.39 15.16
CA LYS A 387 16.69 -10.14 14.58
C LYS A 387 15.79 -9.33 13.66
N GLN A 388 15.98 -8.01 13.61
CA GLN A 388 15.07 -7.09 12.93
C GLN A 388 15.70 -6.26 11.83
N LEU A 389 17.00 -6.31 11.75
CA LEU A 389 17.74 -5.68 10.68
C LEU A 389 17.65 -6.56 9.44
N ALA A 390 17.12 -6.00 8.36
CA ALA A 390 16.86 -6.74 7.13
C ALA A 390 18.09 -7.49 6.61
N HIS A 391 19.26 -6.84 6.59
CA HIS A 391 20.51 -7.46 6.11
C HIS A 391 21.01 -8.62 6.97
N LYS A 392 20.64 -8.66 8.26
CA LYS A 392 20.96 -9.77 9.16
C LYS A 392 19.95 -10.91 9.06
N ALA A 393 18.66 -10.56 8.96
CA ALA A 393 17.58 -11.54 8.89
C ALA A 393 17.52 -12.23 7.52
N LEU A 394 17.73 -11.46 6.42
CA LEU A 394 17.50 -11.91 5.05
C LEU A 394 18.79 -12.07 4.24
N GLY A 395 19.96 -11.80 4.84
CA GLY A 395 21.27 -11.88 4.16
C GLY A 395 21.31 -10.99 2.92
N ASP A 396 21.68 -11.55 1.78
CA ASP A 396 21.78 -10.82 0.51
C ASP A 396 20.46 -10.26 -0.03
N TYR A 397 19.32 -10.69 0.49
CA TYR A 397 17.99 -10.22 0.15
C TYR A 397 17.54 -9.03 1.03
N GLY A 398 18.27 -8.76 2.11
CA GLY A 398 18.00 -7.66 3.03
C GLY A 398 18.86 -6.42 2.75
N PRO A 399 18.27 -5.24 2.51
CA PRO A 399 19.06 -4.04 2.24
C PRO A 399 19.78 -3.52 3.49
N LEU A 400 20.99 -3.00 3.30
CA LEU A 400 21.72 -2.15 4.23
C LEU A 400 22.15 -0.90 3.49
N GLY A 401 21.75 0.26 3.97
CA GLY A 401 22.18 1.54 3.43
C GLY A 401 23.56 1.93 3.94
N VAL A 402 24.38 2.48 3.06
CA VAL A 402 25.73 2.99 3.40
C VAL A 402 25.93 4.35 2.75
N LYS A 403 26.34 5.34 3.53
CA LYS A 403 26.78 6.65 3.02
C LYS A 403 28.20 6.51 2.50
N VAL A 404 28.39 6.77 1.22
CA VAL A 404 29.68 6.69 0.53
C VAL A 404 30.09 8.09 0.11
N SER A 405 31.33 8.50 0.39
CA SER A 405 31.81 9.81 -0.07
C SER A 405 31.73 9.91 -1.60
N ASN A 406 31.59 11.13 -2.12
CA ASN A 406 31.55 11.31 -3.58
C ASN A 406 32.82 10.76 -4.24
N ASP A 407 33.97 10.91 -3.60
CA ASP A 407 35.24 10.45 -4.16
C ASP A 407 35.35 8.93 -4.19
N ASP A 408 34.97 8.26 -3.10
CA ASP A 408 34.95 6.79 -3.04
C ASP A 408 33.93 6.18 -4.04
N PHE A 409 32.79 6.85 -4.24
CA PHE A 409 31.77 6.37 -5.18
C PHE A 409 32.21 6.48 -6.64
N LEU A 410 33.03 7.48 -6.96
CA LEU A 410 33.52 7.76 -8.32
C LEU A 410 34.73 6.93 -8.71
N GLN A 411 35.43 6.30 -7.77
CA GLN A 411 36.49 5.32 -8.04
C GLN A 411 35.94 4.02 -8.60
#